data_8d8713f9da5bd3add2c581097ec33973
#
_entry.id   8d8713f9da5bd3add2c581097ec33973
#
_cell.length_a   1.000
_cell.length_b   1.000
_cell.length_c   1.000
_cell.angle_alpha   90.00
_cell.angle_beta   90.00
_cell.angle_gamma   90.00
#
_symmetry.space_group_name_H-M   'P 1'
#
loop_
_entity.id
_entity.type
_entity.pdbx_description
1 polymer ?
#
loop_
_entity_poly.entity_id
_entity_poly.type
_entity_poly.pdbx_seq_one_letter_code
_entity_poly.pdbx_strand_id
1 'polypeptide(L)'
;MNRSLLFITAVMMLSSCAGPRAASQKTTAEGILNRTGKSVEPDTASTNSSLPPGMDLRQPLSPDDAVEIAIWKNPQLRADLATIGLAEADLIDAGLLRNPRLDMLIPVGAKPFELLLSFPVEVFWQRPRRIAASQQALDQLAQSLIQNGINTERDARWAHADVVQALDRAAVAKQSAELRERVSKLTEVRLRAGDISELETIAAKTESASAGEQLIRFEHDVQLATERLRAVLGVASERPSLRVNSSPPPAEAPSPMEALLEKAMERRPDLRAAELAIATATKRAGWERSRVLLLSAQLSSKEVGTNGVLTGPGVSFELPVFNRNQGLVARADAEVEVASRQYVALKQRIAFEVAEAREQLVQELDALKTVREQVLPPLQRAVALAEDQYKKGDVAYLFVLEQNRGLIDSQLRVVDSEAAIRRAHAQLERSVGSRY
;
A
#
# COMPACT_ATOMS: atom_id res chain seq x y z
N MET A 1 29.91 -57.14 9.54
CA MET A 1 28.53 -56.69 9.27
C MET A 1 28.09 -55.83 10.44
N ASN A 2 28.19 -54.48 10.42
CA ASN A 2 27.55 -53.52 11.35
C ASN A 2 28.12 -52.10 11.30
N ARG A 3 29.04 -51.79 10.38
CA ARG A 3 29.56 -50.39 10.24
C ARG A 3 28.79 -49.55 9.17
N SER A 4 28.11 -50.23 8.24
CA SER A 4 27.32 -49.53 7.19
C SER A 4 25.94 -49.09 7.66
N LEU A 5 25.37 -49.71 8.70
CA LEU A 5 24.06 -49.29 9.24
C LEU A 5 24.14 -48.02 10.08
N LEU A 6 25.27 -47.74 10.72
CA LEU A 6 25.47 -46.51 11.52
C LEU A 6 25.58 -45.24 10.67
N PHE A 7 26.07 -45.38 9.43
CA PHE A 7 26.15 -44.23 8.50
C PHE A 7 24.80 -43.87 7.88
N ILE A 8 23.93 -44.83 7.64
CA ILE A 8 22.59 -44.62 7.06
C ILE A 8 21.64 -44.04 8.10
N THR A 9 21.75 -44.40 9.37
CA THR A 9 20.94 -43.80 10.46
C THR A 9 21.36 -42.37 10.80
N ALA A 10 22.62 -41.99 10.65
CA ALA A 10 23.08 -40.61 10.83
C ALA A 10 22.58 -39.65 9.74
N VAL A 11 22.40 -40.14 8.50
CA VAL A 11 21.86 -39.32 7.38
C VAL A 11 20.35 -39.13 7.48
N MET A 12 19.60 -40.09 8.06
CA MET A 12 18.15 -39.93 8.23
C MET A 12 17.71 -39.01 9.39
N MET A 13 18.58 -38.70 10.34
CA MET A 13 18.25 -37.77 11.44
C MET A 13 18.42 -36.29 11.07
N LEU A 14 18.95 -35.97 9.88
CA LEU A 14 19.13 -34.57 9.42
C LEU A 14 17.90 -33.97 8.73
N SER A 15 16.84 -34.71 8.51
CA SER A 15 15.68 -34.27 7.74
C SER A 15 14.47 -33.85 8.58
N SER A 16 14.57 -33.74 9.91
CA SER A 16 13.41 -33.44 10.78
C SER A 16 13.66 -32.26 11.72
N CYS A 17 14.01 -31.10 11.17
CA CYS A 17 13.78 -29.84 11.85
C CYS A 17 12.83 -29.00 10.97
N ALA A 18 11.53 -29.28 11.06
CA ALA A 18 10.53 -28.32 10.66
C ALA A 18 10.64 -27.15 11.64
N GLY A 19 11.45 -26.14 11.30
CA GLY A 19 11.44 -24.83 11.95
C GLY A 19 10.04 -24.21 11.88
N PRO A 20 9.75 -23.17 12.67
CA PRO A 20 8.50 -22.45 12.56
C PRO A 20 8.29 -22.09 11.08
N ARG A 21 7.05 -22.29 10.59
CA ARG A 21 6.71 -21.98 9.19
C ARG A 21 7.02 -20.51 8.94
N ALA A 22 7.93 -20.24 8.02
CA ALA A 22 8.19 -18.89 7.50
C ALA A 22 6.90 -18.33 6.89
N ALA A 23 6.82 -16.99 6.81
CA ALA A 23 5.78 -16.32 6.07
C ALA A 23 5.73 -16.87 4.63
N SER A 24 4.57 -16.89 4.04
CA SER A 24 4.34 -17.34 2.67
C SER A 24 3.33 -16.38 2.01
N GLN A 25 3.19 -16.47 0.71
CA GLN A 25 2.17 -15.70 0.00
C GLN A 25 0.77 -15.92 0.60
N LYS A 26 0.45 -17.18 0.95
CA LYS A 26 -0.83 -17.53 1.58
C LYS A 26 -1.00 -16.87 2.95
N THR A 27 -0.01 -16.95 3.84
CA THR A 27 -0.10 -16.34 5.18
C THR A 27 -0.12 -14.80 5.12
N THR A 28 0.53 -14.21 4.13
CA THR A 28 0.48 -12.76 3.89
C THR A 28 -0.88 -12.34 3.37
N ALA A 29 -1.49 -13.09 2.44
CA ALA A 29 -2.85 -12.85 1.97
C ALA A 29 -3.88 -13.00 3.12
N GLU A 30 -3.73 -13.98 4.00
CA GLU A 30 -4.51 -14.12 5.23
C GLU A 30 -4.32 -12.93 6.17
N GLY A 31 -3.11 -12.38 6.25
CA GLY A 31 -2.80 -11.16 7.01
C GLY A 31 -3.53 -9.94 6.46
N ILE A 32 -3.59 -9.78 5.14
CA ILE A 32 -4.37 -8.72 4.48
C ILE A 32 -5.86 -8.92 4.76
N LEU A 33 -6.39 -10.13 4.60
CA LEU A 33 -7.78 -10.46 4.91
C LEU A 33 -8.16 -10.10 6.35
N ASN A 34 -7.32 -10.44 7.31
CA ASN A 34 -7.55 -10.15 8.73
C ASN A 34 -7.57 -8.64 9.05
N ARG A 35 -6.87 -7.81 8.26
CA ARG A 35 -6.80 -6.35 8.48
C ARG A 35 -7.87 -5.59 7.71
N THR A 36 -8.14 -5.98 6.47
CA THR A 36 -9.05 -5.28 5.55
C THR A 36 -10.44 -5.93 5.49
N GLY A 37 -10.57 -7.18 5.94
CA GLY A 37 -11.79 -7.98 5.78
C GLY A 37 -12.01 -8.45 4.33
N LYS A 38 -11.02 -8.27 3.44
CA LYS A 38 -11.14 -8.58 2.00
C LYS A 38 -10.03 -9.54 1.57
N SER A 39 -10.40 -10.53 0.74
CA SER A 39 -9.47 -11.54 0.24
C SER A 39 -8.71 -11.07 -0.99
N VAL A 40 -7.46 -11.51 -1.11
CA VAL A 40 -6.65 -11.39 -2.32
C VAL A 40 -7.00 -12.55 -3.26
N GLU A 41 -6.95 -12.34 -4.58
CA GLU A 41 -7.16 -13.42 -5.55
C GLU A 41 -6.15 -14.56 -5.30
N PRO A 42 -6.61 -15.82 -5.22
CA PRO A 42 -5.72 -16.98 -5.16
C PRO A 42 -4.80 -16.99 -6.39
N ASP A 43 -3.53 -17.28 -6.18
CA ASP A 43 -2.51 -17.31 -7.24
C ASP A 43 -2.83 -18.42 -8.27
N THR A 44 -3.67 -18.08 -9.23
CA THR A 44 -3.85 -18.85 -10.45
C THR A 44 -3.12 -18.10 -11.55
N ALA A 45 -2.17 -18.75 -12.19
CA ALA A 45 -1.27 -18.20 -13.23
C ALA A 45 -1.97 -17.62 -14.49
N SER A 46 -3.24 -17.22 -14.39
CA SER A 46 -4.00 -16.61 -15.46
C SER A 46 -3.82 -15.10 -15.46
N THR A 47 -3.29 -14.58 -16.56
CA THR A 47 -3.18 -13.15 -16.86
C THR A 47 -4.54 -12.44 -16.95
N ASN A 48 -5.65 -13.17 -17.02
CA ASN A 48 -7.03 -12.66 -17.00
C ASN A 48 -7.63 -12.92 -15.61
N SER A 49 -7.38 -12.00 -14.70
CA SER A 49 -7.98 -11.96 -13.38
C SER A 49 -9.49 -11.74 -13.49
N SER A 50 -10.28 -12.70 -13.02
CA SER A 50 -11.72 -12.55 -12.87
C SER A 50 -12.04 -11.57 -11.74
N LEU A 51 -13.25 -11.01 -11.73
CA LEU A 51 -13.74 -10.25 -10.58
C LEU A 51 -13.93 -11.16 -9.36
N PRO A 52 -13.94 -10.60 -8.15
CA PRO A 52 -14.32 -11.36 -6.96
C PRO A 52 -15.67 -12.06 -7.15
N PRO A 53 -15.88 -13.27 -6.58
CA PRO A 53 -17.13 -14.00 -6.72
C PRO A 53 -18.33 -13.16 -6.30
N GLY A 54 -19.35 -13.05 -7.18
CA GLY A 54 -20.57 -12.28 -6.91
C GLY A 54 -20.50 -10.79 -7.23
N MET A 55 -19.37 -10.26 -7.69
CA MET A 55 -19.22 -8.86 -8.09
C MET A 55 -19.59 -8.64 -9.55
N ASP A 56 -20.36 -7.56 -9.81
CA ASP A 56 -20.71 -7.09 -11.16
C ASP A 56 -20.47 -5.57 -11.27
N LEU A 57 -19.53 -5.18 -12.12
CA LEU A 57 -19.18 -3.77 -12.37
C LEU A 57 -20.30 -2.94 -13.01
N ARG A 58 -21.39 -3.58 -13.46
CA ARG A 58 -22.58 -2.90 -13.99
C ARG A 58 -23.47 -2.31 -12.89
N GLN A 59 -23.35 -2.85 -11.67
CA GLN A 59 -24.05 -2.32 -10.49
C GLN A 59 -23.30 -1.12 -9.90
N PRO A 60 -23.98 -0.18 -9.24
CA PRO A 60 -23.31 0.90 -8.54
C PRO A 60 -22.44 0.36 -7.41
N LEU A 61 -21.14 0.68 -7.46
CA LEU A 61 -20.15 0.23 -6.48
C LEU A 61 -20.27 1.02 -5.18
N SER A 62 -20.35 0.33 -4.07
CA SER A 62 -20.14 0.90 -2.75
C SER A 62 -18.64 1.12 -2.47
N PRO A 63 -18.26 1.91 -1.44
CA PRO A 63 -16.86 2.01 -1.01
C PRO A 63 -16.23 0.65 -0.69
N ASP A 64 -17.00 -0.26 -0.07
CA ASP A 64 -16.53 -1.59 0.30
C ASP A 64 -16.36 -2.52 -0.91
N ASP A 65 -17.21 -2.40 -1.93
CA ASP A 65 -17.05 -3.12 -3.21
C ASP A 65 -15.79 -2.65 -3.95
N ALA A 66 -15.55 -1.33 -3.96
CA ALA A 66 -14.34 -0.78 -4.55
C ALA A 66 -13.06 -1.31 -3.86
N VAL A 67 -13.07 -1.39 -2.53
CA VAL A 67 -11.96 -2.00 -1.76
C VAL A 67 -11.79 -3.47 -2.10
N GLU A 68 -12.88 -4.23 -2.18
CA GLU A 68 -12.82 -5.66 -2.49
C GLU A 68 -12.22 -5.92 -3.86
N ILE A 69 -12.67 -5.19 -4.88
CA ILE A 69 -12.13 -5.30 -6.24
C ILE A 69 -10.65 -4.86 -6.27
N ALA A 70 -10.30 -3.77 -5.59
CA ALA A 70 -8.93 -3.28 -5.55
C ALA A 70 -7.97 -4.29 -4.90
N ILE A 71 -8.31 -4.83 -3.73
CA ILE A 71 -7.47 -5.84 -3.05
C ILE A 71 -7.36 -7.11 -3.89
N TRP A 72 -8.43 -7.50 -4.58
CA TRP A 72 -8.45 -8.68 -5.43
C TRP A 72 -7.63 -8.50 -6.70
N LYS A 73 -7.75 -7.37 -7.39
CA LYS A 73 -7.33 -7.20 -8.80
C LYS A 73 -6.22 -6.17 -9.01
N ASN A 74 -5.87 -5.34 -8.00
CA ASN A 74 -4.88 -4.28 -8.17
C ASN A 74 -3.53 -4.84 -8.64
N PRO A 75 -3.00 -4.43 -9.82
CA PRO A 75 -1.79 -5.01 -10.40
C PRO A 75 -0.54 -4.74 -9.56
N GLN A 76 -0.47 -3.58 -8.89
CA GLN A 76 0.68 -3.23 -8.05
C GLN A 76 0.72 -4.10 -6.78
N LEU A 77 -0.41 -4.28 -6.11
CA LEU A 77 -0.49 -5.15 -4.93
C LEU A 77 -0.12 -6.59 -5.29
N ARG A 78 -0.56 -7.08 -6.46
CA ARG A 78 -0.19 -8.42 -6.95
C ARG A 78 1.29 -8.53 -7.27
N ALA A 79 1.87 -7.53 -7.92
CA ALA A 79 3.31 -7.47 -8.18
C ALA A 79 4.12 -7.45 -6.87
N ASP A 80 3.68 -6.66 -5.90
CA ASP A 80 4.30 -6.60 -4.57
C ASP A 80 4.25 -7.98 -3.89
N LEU A 81 3.09 -8.66 -3.89
CA LEU A 81 2.93 -9.99 -3.31
C LEU A 81 3.82 -11.05 -4.00
N ALA A 82 4.05 -10.94 -5.29
CA ALA A 82 4.94 -11.83 -6.02
C ALA A 82 6.40 -11.74 -5.53
N THR A 83 6.81 -10.63 -4.89
CA THR A 83 8.16 -10.49 -4.31
C THR A 83 8.43 -11.45 -3.16
N ILE A 84 7.38 -12.02 -2.53
CA ILE A 84 7.52 -13.08 -1.52
C ILE A 84 8.25 -14.28 -2.11
N GLY A 85 7.96 -14.65 -3.37
CA GLY A 85 8.65 -15.76 -4.03
C GLY A 85 10.16 -15.57 -4.13
N LEU A 86 10.63 -14.32 -4.26
CA LEU A 86 12.08 -14.02 -4.22
C LEU A 86 12.66 -14.25 -2.83
N ALA A 87 11.98 -13.80 -1.79
CA ALA A 87 12.42 -13.99 -0.42
C ALA A 87 12.32 -15.48 0.03
N GLU A 88 11.32 -16.22 -0.48
CA GLU A 88 11.25 -17.70 -0.31
C GLU A 88 12.42 -18.40 -0.99
N ALA A 89 12.80 -17.98 -2.20
CA ALA A 89 13.97 -18.51 -2.90
C ALA A 89 15.27 -18.21 -2.12
N ASP A 90 15.42 -17.01 -1.57
CA ASP A 90 16.55 -16.66 -0.69
C ASP A 90 16.59 -17.53 0.58
N LEU A 91 15.44 -17.87 1.15
CA LEU A 91 15.34 -18.78 2.29
C LEU A 91 15.73 -20.20 1.92
N ILE A 92 15.32 -20.69 0.74
CA ILE A 92 15.74 -21.99 0.21
C ILE A 92 17.25 -21.99 0.03
N ASP A 93 17.84 -20.97 -0.64
CA ASP A 93 19.29 -20.86 -0.83
C ASP A 93 20.04 -20.81 0.51
N ALA A 94 19.52 -20.05 1.48
CA ALA A 94 20.07 -20.03 2.83
C ALA A 94 20.10 -21.42 3.49
N GLY A 95 19.16 -22.29 3.13
CA GLY A 95 19.04 -23.66 3.60
C GLY A 95 19.93 -24.68 2.88
N LEU A 96 20.46 -24.34 1.70
CA LEU A 96 21.28 -25.27 0.94
C LEU A 96 22.66 -25.51 1.57
N LEU A 97 23.11 -26.74 1.49
CA LEU A 97 24.50 -27.08 1.76
C LEU A 97 25.37 -26.71 0.57
N ARG A 98 26.55 -26.18 0.82
CA ARG A 98 27.53 -25.96 -0.25
C ARG A 98 27.99 -27.31 -0.79
N ASN A 99 28.09 -27.40 -2.11
CA ASN A 99 28.54 -28.61 -2.76
C ASN A 99 30.02 -28.92 -2.39
N PRO A 100 30.36 -30.20 -2.20
CA PRO A 100 31.74 -30.59 -2.10
C PRO A 100 32.48 -30.27 -3.39
N ARG A 101 33.73 -29.88 -3.27
CA ARG A 101 34.62 -29.59 -4.39
C ARG A 101 35.56 -30.75 -4.62
N LEU A 102 35.62 -31.24 -5.85
CA LEU A 102 36.56 -32.25 -6.29
C LEU A 102 37.59 -31.59 -7.22
N ASP A 103 38.82 -31.56 -6.76
CA ASP A 103 39.97 -31.15 -7.57
C ASP A 103 40.69 -32.38 -8.09
N MET A 104 40.94 -32.42 -9.39
CA MET A 104 41.68 -33.47 -10.07
C MET A 104 42.93 -32.92 -10.70
N LEU A 105 44.10 -33.39 -10.31
CA LEU A 105 45.38 -33.03 -10.91
C LEU A 105 45.79 -34.18 -11.84
N ILE A 106 45.74 -33.88 -13.14
CA ILE A 106 46.13 -34.86 -14.19
C ILE A 106 47.65 -34.82 -14.30
N PRO A 107 48.32 -36.01 -14.34
CA PRO A 107 49.74 -36.09 -14.41
C PRO A 107 50.28 -35.48 -15.73
N VAL A 108 51.28 -34.57 -15.59
CA VAL A 108 52.05 -34.04 -16.71
C VAL A 108 53.54 -34.22 -16.37
N GLY A 109 54.23 -35.08 -17.09
CA GLY A 109 55.62 -35.46 -16.80
C GLY A 109 55.75 -36.37 -15.56
N ALA A 110 56.58 -36.04 -14.61
CA ALA A 110 56.83 -36.81 -13.41
C ALA A 110 55.84 -36.57 -12.26
N LYS A 111 54.78 -35.72 -12.47
CA LYS A 111 53.77 -35.44 -11.43
C LYS A 111 52.80 -36.59 -11.35
N PRO A 112 52.45 -37.07 -10.11
CA PRO A 112 51.47 -38.10 -9.92
C PRO A 112 50.05 -37.59 -10.17
N PHE A 113 49.11 -38.53 -10.40
CA PHE A 113 47.66 -38.25 -10.36
C PHE A 113 47.23 -37.95 -8.92
N GLU A 114 46.54 -36.84 -8.70
CA GLU A 114 46.00 -36.50 -7.37
C GLU A 114 44.50 -36.17 -7.46
N LEU A 115 43.76 -36.69 -6.50
CA LEU A 115 42.35 -36.35 -6.25
C LEU A 115 42.27 -35.70 -4.88
N LEU A 116 41.55 -34.55 -4.82
CA LEU A 116 41.27 -33.87 -3.57
C LEU A 116 39.77 -33.58 -3.49
N LEU A 117 39.06 -34.23 -2.59
CA LEU A 117 37.67 -33.94 -2.27
C LEU A 117 37.64 -33.04 -1.03
N SER A 118 37.05 -31.86 -1.16
CA SER A 118 36.92 -30.89 -0.08
C SER A 118 35.46 -30.67 0.27
N PHE A 119 35.11 -30.68 1.57
CA PHE A 119 33.79 -30.41 2.07
C PHE A 119 33.83 -29.26 3.12
N PRO A 120 33.10 -28.16 2.93
CA PRO A 120 33.09 -27.06 3.87
C PRO A 120 32.37 -27.41 5.15
N VAL A 121 33.08 -27.57 6.24
CA VAL A 121 32.54 -27.98 7.55
C VAL A 121 31.87 -26.80 8.27
N GLU A 122 32.30 -25.58 7.97
CA GLU A 122 31.72 -24.35 8.51
C GLU A 122 30.21 -24.22 8.22
N VAL A 123 29.71 -24.95 7.23
CA VAL A 123 28.27 -24.99 6.91
C VAL A 123 27.43 -25.40 8.13
N PHE A 124 27.93 -26.28 9.01
CA PHE A 124 27.18 -26.80 10.16
C PHE A 124 26.82 -25.68 11.19
N TRP A 125 27.68 -24.67 11.37
CA TRP A 125 27.40 -23.56 12.30
C TRP A 125 26.96 -22.28 11.60
N GLN A 126 27.26 -22.12 10.29
CA GLN A 126 26.83 -20.94 9.53
C GLN A 126 25.42 -21.08 8.97
N ARG A 127 25.03 -22.27 8.50
CA ARG A 127 23.73 -22.58 7.91
C ARG A 127 22.55 -22.16 8.81
N PRO A 128 22.46 -22.57 10.09
CA PRO A 128 21.34 -22.21 10.94
C PRO A 128 21.23 -20.67 11.14
N ARG A 129 22.36 -19.96 11.19
CA ARG A 129 22.38 -18.49 11.30
C ARG A 129 21.92 -17.82 10.02
N ARG A 130 22.30 -18.35 8.87
CA ARG A 130 21.88 -17.87 7.55
C ARG A 130 20.38 -18.09 7.36
N ILE A 131 19.86 -19.27 7.68
CA ILE A 131 18.42 -19.57 7.65
C ILE A 131 17.67 -18.60 8.56
N ALA A 132 18.12 -18.41 9.79
CA ALA A 132 17.45 -17.52 10.74
C ALA A 132 17.42 -16.06 10.26
N ALA A 133 18.46 -15.57 9.58
CA ALA A 133 18.47 -14.24 9.00
C ALA A 133 17.50 -14.11 7.81
N SER A 134 17.50 -15.08 6.88
CA SER A 134 16.59 -15.09 5.72
C SER A 134 15.12 -15.25 6.14
N GLN A 135 14.83 -16.05 7.17
CA GLN A 135 13.49 -16.21 7.71
C GLN A 135 12.95 -14.89 8.29
N GLN A 136 13.77 -14.19 9.09
CA GLN A 136 13.37 -12.86 9.62
C GLN A 136 13.16 -11.84 8.51
N ALA A 137 13.97 -11.88 7.45
CA ALA A 137 13.80 -11.01 6.29
C ALA A 137 12.48 -11.30 5.54
N LEU A 138 12.11 -12.56 5.39
CA LEU A 138 10.84 -12.96 4.79
C LEU A 138 9.64 -12.50 5.64
N ASP A 139 9.72 -12.69 6.97
CA ASP A 139 8.67 -12.24 7.90
C ASP A 139 8.53 -10.71 7.90
N GLN A 140 9.65 -9.98 7.82
CA GLN A 140 9.68 -8.52 7.65
C GLN A 140 8.99 -8.08 6.37
N LEU A 141 9.31 -8.71 5.23
CA LEU A 141 8.69 -8.43 3.94
C LEU A 141 7.18 -8.67 4.01
N ALA A 142 6.74 -9.78 4.58
CA ALA A 142 5.33 -10.11 4.73
C ALA A 142 4.55 -9.02 5.49
N GLN A 143 5.10 -8.49 6.59
CA GLN A 143 4.46 -7.39 7.31
C GLN A 143 4.40 -6.10 6.49
N SER A 144 5.43 -5.79 5.70
CA SER A 144 5.41 -4.64 4.79
C SER A 144 4.34 -4.78 3.71
N LEU A 145 4.12 -5.99 3.20
CA LEU A 145 3.09 -6.27 2.20
C LEU A 145 1.66 -6.21 2.77
N ILE A 146 1.48 -6.61 4.03
CA ILE A 146 0.20 -6.41 4.72
C ILE A 146 -0.10 -4.91 4.83
N GLN A 147 0.90 -4.07 5.12
CA GLN A 147 0.73 -2.62 5.12
C GLN A 147 0.35 -2.08 3.72
N ASN A 148 0.93 -2.64 2.64
CA ASN A 148 0.54 -2.28 1.27
C ASN A 148 -0.92 -2.63 0.98
N GLY A 149 -1.44 -3.73 1.51
CA GLY A 149 -2.86 -4.06 1.46
C GLY A 149 -3.75 -2.99 2.11
N ILE A 150 -3.38 -2.51 3.31
CA ILE A 150 -4.09 -1.43 4.00
C ILE A 150 -3.99 -0.10 3.22
N ASN A 151 -2.84 0.18 2.60
CA ASN A 151 -2.69 1.35 1.73
C ASN A 151 -3.61 1.25 0.50
N THR A 152 -3.72 0.06 -0.11
CA THR A 152 -4.63 -0.19 -1.25
C THR A 152 -6.10 -0.01 -0.84
N GLU A 153 -6.50 -0.44 0.36
CA GLU A 153 -7.84 -0.16 0.90
C GLU A 153 -8.12 1.34 0.97
N ARG A 154 -7.20 2.11 1.58
CA ARG A 154 -7.32 3.57 1.64
C ARG A 154 -7.44 4.19 0.25
N ASP A 155 -6.58 3.80 -0.69
CA ASP A 155 -6.55 4.38 -2.04
C ASP A 155 -7.84 4.09 -2.82
N ALA A 156 -8.42 2.89 -2.63
CA ALA A 156 -9.71 2.54 -3.22
C ALA A 156 -10.84 3.41 -2.64
N ARG A 157 -10.87 3.62 -1.31
CA ARG A 157 -11.85 4.49 -0.65
C ARG A 157 -11.70 5.94 -1.11
N TRP A 158 -10.48 6.44 -1.25
CA TRP A 158 -10.21 7.78 -1.76
C TRP A 158 -10.67 7.95 -3.20
N ALA A 159 -10.28 7.05 -4.09
CA ALA A 159 -10.69 7.10 -5.49
C ALA A 159 -12.22 7.01 -5.65
N HIS A 160 -12.90 6.21 -4.83
CA HIS A 160 -14.36 6.16 -4.79
C HIS A 160 -14.95 7.50 -4.32
N ALA A 161 -14.43 8.08 -3.23
CA ALA A 161 -14.88 9.36 -2.70
C ALA A 161 -14.69 10.51 -3.70
N ASP A 162 -13.60 10.47 -4.48
CA ASP A 162 -13.33 11.46 -5.52
C ASP A 162 -14.35 11.39 -6.68
N VAL A 163 -14.79 10.19 -7.07
CA VAL A 163 -15.86 10.04 -8.08
C VAL A 163 -17.17 10.58 -7.54
N VAL A 164 -17.54 10.26 -6.30
CA VAL A 164 -18.76 10.78 -5.65
C VAL A 164 -18.70 12.31 -5.59
N GLN A 165 -17.58 12.90 -5.14
CA GLN A 165 -17.39 14.35 -5.09
C GLN A 165 -17.58 15.00 -6.47
N ALA A 166 -16.95 14.42 -7.50
CA ALA A 166 -17.05 14.95 -8.86
C ALA A 166 -18.50 14.91 -9.39
N LEU A 167 -19.23 13.81 -9.13
CA LEU A 167 -20.64 13.68 -9.50
C LEU A 167 -21.54 14.72 -8.78
N ASP A 168 -21.33 14.90 -7.47
CA ASP A 168 -22.10 15.84 -6.67
C ASP A 168 -21.81 17.30 -7.10
N ARG A 169 -20.54 17.66 -7.38
CA ARG A 169 -20.17 18.95 -7.94
C ARG A 169 -20.80 19.20 -9.31
N ALA A 170 -20.79 18.21 -10.19
CA ALA A 170 -21.44 18.31 -11.50
C ALA A 170 -22.95 18.50 -11.37
N ALA A 171 -23.60 17.83 -10.40
CA ALA A 171 -25.02 18.00 -10.12
C ALA A 171 -25.35 19.42 -9.66
N VAL A 172 -24.56 20.00 -8.73
CA VAL A 172 -24.73 21.39 -8.29
C VAL A 172 -24.51 22.36 -9.45
N ALA A 173 -23.47 22.17 -10.26
CA ALA A 173 -23.17 23.01 -11.42
C ALA A 173 -24.28 22.92 -12.47
N LYS A 174 -24.86 21.74 -12.71
CA LYS A 174 -25.97 21.56 -13.63
C LYS A 174 -27.20 22.35 -13.19
N GLN A 175 -27.60 22.25 -11.92
CA GLN A 175 -28.70 23.03 -11.37
C GLN A 175 -28.46 24.54 -11.51
N SER A 176 -27.22 24.99 -11.23
CA SER A 176 -26.79 26.38 -11.41
C SER A 176 -26.90 26.84 -12.87
N ALA A 177 -26.36 26.05 -13.81
CA ALA A 177 -26.39 26.37 -15.24
C ALA A 177 -27.83 26.46 -15.77
N GLU A 178 -28.70 25.51 -15.43
CA GLU A 178 -30.10 25.54 -15.81
C GLU A 178 -30.85 26.75 -15.24
N LEU A 179 -30.58 27.13 -13.98
CA LEU A 179 -31.16 28.30 -13.37
C LEU A 179 -30.72 29.58 -14.10
N ARG A 180 -29.41 29.77 -14.32
CA ARG A 180 -28.85 30.96 -14.98
C ARG A 180 -29.29 31.09 -16.44
N GLU A 181 -29.46 29.97 -17.15
CA GLU A 181 -30.03 29.95 -18.49
C GLU A 181 -31.49 30.43 -18.51
N ARG A 182 -32.32 29.99 -17.56
CA ARG A 182 -33.71 30.47 -17.44
C ARG A 182 -33.75 31.95 -17.13
N VAL A 183 -32.88 32.44 -16.24
CA VAL A 183 -32.80 33.86 -15.91
C VAL A 183 -32.32 34.70 -17.11
N SER A 184 -31.31 34.23 -17.85
CA SER A 184 -30.84 34.92 -19.05
C SER A 184 -31.95 35.06 -20.10
N LYS A 185 -32.73 34.02 -20.34
CA LYS A 185 -33.91 34.07 -21.24
C LYS A 185 -34.98 35.05 -20.75
N LEU A 186 -35.24 35.13 -19.44
CA LEU A 186 -36.17 36.06 -18.84
C LEU A 186 -35.70 37.51 -19.02
N THR A 187 -34.40 37.79 -18.80
CA THR A 187 -33.82 39.15 -18.99
C THR A 187 -33.95 39.61 -20.44
N GLU A 188 -33.80 38.71 -21.43
CA GLU A 188 -34.02 39.07 -22.83
C GLU A 188 -35.47 39.49 -23.15
N VAL A 189 -36.45 38.82 -22.52
CA VAL A 189 -37.88 39.18 -22.69
C VAL A 189 -38.14 40.54 -22.04
N ARG A 190 -37.62 40.78 -20.83
CA ARG A 190 -37.79 42.07 -20.12
C ARG A 190 -37.07 43.22 -20.82
N LEU A 191 -35.89 43.03 -21.43
CA LEU A 191 -35.24 44.04 -22.24
C LEU A 191 -36.08 44.44 -23.43
N ARG A 192 -36.67 43.46 -24.14
CA ARG A 192 -37.58 43.74 -25.27
C ARG A 192 -38.86 44.49 -24.83
N ALA A 193 -39.32 44.32 -23.60
CA ALA A 193 -40.42 45.09 -23.00
C ALA A 193 -39.99 46.47 -22.50
N GLY A 194 -38.69 46.75 -22.45
CA GLY A 194 -38.15 48.04 -21.93
C GLY A 194 -38.05 48.08 -20.40
N ASP A 195 -38.20 46.97 -19.71
CA ASP A 195 -38.26 46.90 -18.23
C ASP A 195 -36.88 46.91 -17.58
N ILE A 196 -35.82 46.50 -18.30
CA ILE A 196 -34.47 46.42 -17.79
C ILE A 196 -33.44 46.96 -18.78
N SER A 197 -32.23 47.24 -18.29
CA SER A 197 -31.12 47.76 -19.12
C SER A 197 -30.45 46.66 -19.95
N GLU A 198 -29.82 47.06 -21.06
CA GLU A 198 -28.97 46.17 -21.87
C GLU A 198 -27.81 45.60 -21.03
N LEU A 199 -27.24 46.39 -20.09
CA LEU A 199 -26.17 45.96 -19.19
C LEU A 199 -26.59 44.74 -18.34
N GLU A 200 -27.81 44.76 -17.80
CA GLU A 200 -28.33 43.60 -17.02
C GLU A 200 -28.47 42.34 -17.87
N THR A 201 -28.92 42.51 -19.12
CA THR A 201 -29.05 41.36 -20.04
C THR A 201 -27.68 40.79 -20.43
N ILE A 202 -26.67 41.67 -20.68
CA ILE A 202 -25.28 41.22 -20.93
C ILE A 202 -24.71 40.50 -19.72
N ALA A 203 -24.91 41.03 -18.51
CA ALA A 203 -24.48 40.41 -17.28
C ALA A 203 -25.09 39.00 -17.11
N ALA A 204 -26.43 38.85 -17.32
CA ALA A 204 -27.11 37.56 -17.22
C ALA A 204 -26.63 36.55 -18.27
N LYS A 205 -26.36 37.00 -19.50
CA LYS A 205 -25.80 36.13 -20.56
C LYS A 205 -24.38 35.63 -20.22
N THR A 206 -23.55 36.54 -19.73
CA THR A 206 -22.17 36.21 -19.32
C THR A 206 -22.17 35.20 -18.18
N GLU A 207 -23.04 35.38 -17.18
CA GLU A 207 -23.19 34.47 -16.07
C GLU A 207 -23.70 33.07 -16.52
N SER A 208 -24.66 33.04 -17.46
CA SER A 208 -25.16 31.78 -18.03
C SER A 208 -24.05 31.05 -18.79
N ALA A 209 -23.26 31.77 -19.59
CA ALA A 209 -22.13 31.18 -20.32
C ALA A 209 -21.04 30.64 -19.34
N SER A 210 -20.72 31.42 -18.30
CA SER A 210 -19.75 30.98 -17.26
C SER A 210 -20.22 29.74 -16.50
N ALA A 211 -21.52 29.66 -16.16
CA ALA A 211 -22.07 28.49 -15.51
C ALA A 211 -22.07 27.24 -16.42
N GLY A 212 -22.32 27.44 -17.72
CA GLY A 212 -22.20 26.38 -18.72
C GLY A 212 -20.76 25.84 -18.85
N GLU A 213 -19.77 26.75 -18.85
CA GLU A 213 -18.36 26.36 -18.86
C GLU A 213 -17.96 25.57 -17.60
N GLN A 214 -18.43 26.03 -16.44
CA GLN A 214 -18.18 25.34 -15.16
C GLN A 214 -18.79 23.93 -15.15
N LEU A 215 -19.99 23.77 -15.68
CA LEU A 215 -20.62 22.44 -15.81
C LEU A 215 -19.78 21.51 -16.68
N ILE A 216 -19.36 21.96 -17.87
CA ILE A 216 -18.50 21.18 -18.76
C ILE A 216 -17.22 20.74 -18.05
N ARG A 217 -16.59 21.65 -17.29
CA ARG A 217 -15.37 21.33 -16.52
C ARG A 217 -15.63 20.22 -15.49
N PHE A 218 -16.70 20.33 -14.70
CA PHE A 218 -17.01 19.31 -13.70
C PHE A 218 -17.44 17.98 -14.31
N GLU A 219 -18.07 17.96 -15.48
CA GLU A 219 -18.34 16.73 -16.22
C GLU A 219 -17.04 16.04 -16.67
N HIS A 220 -16.03 16.80 -17.08
CA HIS A 220 -14.69 16.24 -17.35
C HIS A 220 -14.00 15.75 -16.07
N ASP A 221 -14.17 16.44 -14.94
CA ASP A 221 -13.62 15.98 -13.66
C ASP A 221 -14.22 14.62 -13.23
N VAL A 222 -15.51 14.36 -13.53
CA VAL A 222 -16.14 13.04 -13.33
C VAL A 222 -15.41 11.96 -14.14
N GLN A 223 -15.09 12.27 -15.42
CA GLN A 223 -14.36 11.30 -16.26
C GLN A 223 -12.95 11.05 -15.69
N LEU A 224 -12.22 12.10 -15.30
CA LEU A 224 -10.88 11.96 -14.71
C LEU A 224 -10.89 11.17 -13.40
N ALA A 225 -11.83 11.44 -12.51
CA ALA A 225 -11.97 10.70 -11.26
C ALA A 225 -12.31 9.22 -11.53
N THR A 226 -13.18 8.94 -12.52
CA THR A 226 -13.53 7.59 -12.92
C THR A 226 -12.33 6.83 -13.49
N GLU A 227 -11.46 7.48 -14.28
CA GLU A 227 -10.24 6.84 -14.80
C GLU A 227 -9.26 6.51 -13.65
N ARG A 228 -9.13 7.40 -12.65
CA ARG A 228 -8.33 7.12 -11.45
C ARG A 228 -8.88 5.91 -10.67
N LEU A 229 -10.18 5.85 -10.50
CA LEU A 229 -10.83 4.70 -9.85
C LEU A 229 -10.55 3.41 -10.65
N ARG A 230 -10.70 3.40 -11.99
CA ARG A 230 -10.36 2.25 -12.83
C ARG A 230 -8.92 1.78 -12.63
N ALA A 231 -7.98 2.72 -12.52
CA ALA A 231 -6.58 2.40 -12.30
C ALA A 231 -6.36 1.71 -10.95
N VAL A 232 -6.96 2.23 -9.87
CA VAL A 232 -6.85 1.64 -8.54
C VAL A 232 -7.52 0.27 -8.46
N LEU A 233 -8.66 0.10 -9.14
CA LEU A 233 -9.36 -1.18 -9.23
C LEU A 233 -8.65 -2.21 -10.13
N GLY A 234 -7.64 -1.81 -10.90
CA GLY A 234 -6.95 -2.70 -11.84
C GLY A 234 -7.75 -3.06 -13.08
N VAL A 235 -8.74 -2.25 -13.47
CA VAL A 235 -9.61 -2.45 -14.64
C VAL A 235 -9.44 -1.38 -15.73
N ALA A 236 -8.34 -0.62 -15.67
CA ALA A 236 -8.10 0.50 -16.59
C ALA A 236 -8.02 0.05 -18.08
N SER A 237 -7.47 -1.12 -18.35
CA SER A 237 -7.38 -1.68 -19.72
C SER A 237 -8.72 -2.17 -20.28
N GLU A 238 -9.59 -2.65 -19.41
CA GLU A 238 -10.92 -3.19 -19.78
C GLU A 238 -11.96 -2.08 -19.98
N ARG A 239 -11.75 -0.91 -19.37
CA ARG A 239 -12.58 0.29 -19.43
C ARG A 239 -14.09 0.04 -19.21
N PRO A 240 -14.49 -0.72 -18.18
CA PRO A 240 -15.90 -0.93 -17.90
C PRO A 240 -16.61 0.40 -17.59
N SER A 241 -17.91 0.47 -17.87
CA SER A 241 -18.69 1.60 -17.35
C SER A 241 -18.88 1.43 -15.86
N LEU A 242 -18.27 2.30 -15.07
CA LEU A 242 -18.39 2.28 -13.63
C LEU A 242 -19.49 3.26 -13.18
N ARG A 243 -20.29 2.81 -12.23
CA ARG A 243 -21.21 3.64 -11.45
C ARG A 243 -20.80 3.51 -9.99
N VAL A 244 -20.92 4.58 -9.22
CA VAL A 244 -20.65 4.56 -7.78
C VAL A 244 -21.94 4.89 -7.02
N ASN A 245 -22.06 4.30 -5.83
CA ASN A 245 -23.14 4.62 -4.93
C ASN A 245 -22.67 5.69 -3.94
N SER A 246 -23.42 6.79 -3.83
CA SER A 246 -23.17 7.82 -2.84
C SER A 246 -23.84 7.43 -1.53
N SER A 247 -23.04 7.04 -0.53
CA SER A 247 -23.50 6.88 0.85
C SER A 247 -23.18 8.15 1.66
N PRO A 248 -23.98 8.50 2.68
CA PRO A 248 -23.63 9.58 3.59
C PRO A 248 -22.23 9.39 4.18
N PRO A 249 -21.45 10.47 4.39
CA PRO A 249 -20.18 10.36 5.05
C PRO A 249 -20.36 9.89 6.51
N PRO A 250 -19.36 9.22 7.11
CA PRO A 250 -19.37 8.92 8.54
C PRO A 250 -19.57 10.20 9.35
N ALA A 251 -20.51 10.17 10.29
CA ALA A 251 -20.84 11.33 11.13
C ALA A 251 -20.30 11.20 12.57
N GLU A 252 -19.68 10.06 12.90
CA GLU A 252 -19.17 9.79 14.23
C GLU A 252 -17.87 10.52 14.50
N ALA A 253 -17.76 11.12 15.67
CA ALA A 253 -16.51 11.71 16.13
C ALA A 253 -15.46 10.61 16.38
N PRO A 254 -14.20 10.86 16.00
CA PRO A 254 -13.15 9.87 16.21
C PRO A 254 -12.89 9.62 17.69
N SER A 255 -12.42 8.41 18.01
CA SER A 255 -12.03 8.02 19.37
C SER A 255 -10.98 8.99 19.97
N PRO A 256 -10.81 9.01 21.31
CA PRO A 256 -9.76 9.79 21.95
C PRO A 256 -8.36 9.46 21.41
N MET A 257 -7.49 10.47 21.38
CA MET A 257 -6.14 10.38 20.81
C MET A 257 -5.33 9.21 21.39
N GLU A 258 -5.37 9.05 22.72
CA GLU A 258 -4.61 8.05 23.44
C GLU A 258 -4.99 6.63 23.01
N ALA A 259 -6.28 6.36 22.83
CA ALA A 259 -6.80 5.07 22.39
C ALA A 259 -6.41 4.77 20.92
N LEU A 260 -6.40 5.80 20.07
CA LEU A 260 -5.97 5.66 18.66
C LEU A 260 -4.46 5.38 18.58
N LEU A 261 -3.65 6.07 19.38
CA LEU A 261 -2.20 5.85 19.43
C LEU A 261 -1.86 4.45 19.95
N GLU A 262 -2.51 4.00 21.01
CA GLU A 262 -2.33 2.66 21.56
C GLU A 262 -2.64 1.60 20.51
N LYS A 263 -3.81 1.69 19.84
CA LYS A 263 -4.18 0.79 18.75
C LYS A 263 -3.18 0.82 17.59
N ALA A 264 -2.71 2.01 17.19
CA ALA A 264 -1.74 2.16 16.12
C ALA A 264 -0.41 1.47 16.46
N MET A 265 0.10 1.67 17.67
CA MET A 265 1.35 1.04 18.11
C MET A 265 1.25 -0.48 18.23
N GLU A 266 0.06 -1.02 18.52
CA GLU A 266 -0.18 -2.46 18.60
C GLU A 266 -0.42 -3.11 17.23
N ARG A 267 -1.15 -2.40 16.34
CA ARG A 267 -1.75 -3.04 15.16
C ARG A 267 -1.04 -2.76 13.84
N ARG A 268 -0.22 -1.72 13.75
CA ARG A 268 0.39 -1.35 12.46
C ARG A 268 1.42 -2.37 11.99
N PRO A 269 1.23 -2.94 10.77
CA PRO A 269 2.16 -3.92 10.22
C PRO A 269 3.53 -3.33 9.90
N ASP A 270 3.61 -2.04 9.49
CA ASP A 270 4.87 -1.38 9.18
C ASP A 270 5.75 -1.20 10.44
N LEU A 271 5.15 -0.97 11.62
CA LEU A 271 5.88 -0.95 12.88
C LEU A 271 6.44 -2.35 13.20
N ARG A 272 5.62 -3.38 12.98
CA ARG A 272 6.07 -4.77 13.14
C ARG A 272 7.16 -5.13 12.15
N ALA A 273 7.08 -4.67 10.90
CA ALA A 273 8.14 -4.84 9.90
C ALA A 273 9.46 -4.17 10.35
N ALA A 274 9.39 -2.98 10.95
CA ALA A 274 10.57 -2.29 11.48
C ALA A 274 11.21 -3.01 12.68
N GLU A 275 10.42 -3.63 13.57
CA GLU A 275 10.94 -4.51 14.62
C GLU A 275 11.67 -5.71 14.05
N LEU A 276 11.05 -6.36 13.05
CA LEU A 276 11.65 -7.49 12.34
C LEU A 276 12.91 -7.09 11.57
N ALA A 277 13.00 -5.84 11.08
CA ALA A 277 14.22 -5.30 10.45
C ALA A 277 15.40 -5.26 11.43
N ILE A 278 15.18 -4.86 12.69
CA ILE A 278 16.20 -4.90 13.75
C ILE A 278 16.62 -6.35 14.00
N ALA A 279 15.65 -7.25 14.12
CA ALA A 279 15.93 -8.67 14.33
C ALA A 279 16.71 -9.29 13.15
N THR A 280 16.34 -8.96 11.91
CA THR A 280 17.02 -9.37 10.68
C THR A 280 18.48 -8.89 10.68
N ALA A 281 18.71 -7.59 10.91
CA ALA A 281 20.04 -7.02 10.97
C ALA A 281 20.90 -7.66 12.07
N THR A 282 20.32 -7.92 13.26
CA THR A 282 21.01 -8.58 14.38
C THR A 282 21.39 -10.03 14.02
N LYS A 283 20.51 -10.79 13.37
CA LYS A 283 20.83 -12.15 12.90
C LYS A 283 21.92 -12.14 11.84
N ARG A 284 21.87 -11.16 10.92
CA ARG A 284 22.91 -10.96 9.88
C ARG A 284 24.26 -10.63 10.52
N ALA A 285 24.31 -9.74 11.51
CA ALA A 285 25.55 -9.44 12.24
C ALA A 285 26.11 -10.68 12.95
N GLY A 286 25.25 -11.50 13.56
CA GLY A 286 25.65 -12.77 14.14
C GLY A 286 26.20 -13.78 13.12
N TRP A 287 25.63 -13.78 11.91
CA TRP A 287 26.16 -14.61 10.82
C TRP A 287 27.52 -14.10 10.33
N GLU A 288 27.69 -12.79 10.08
CA GLU A 288 28.96 -12.24 9.63
C GLU A 288 30.09 -12.47 10.64
N ARG A 289 29.83 -12.38 11.94
CA ARG A 289 30.79 -12.75 13.00
C ARG A 289 31.16 -14.23 12.95
N SER A 290 30.29 -15.11 12.48
CA SER A 290 30.59 -16.55 12.37
C SER A 290 31.43 -16.95 11.16
N ARG A 291 31.65 -16.00 10.22
CA ARG A 291 32.44 -16.22 8.98
C ARG A 291 33.93 -16.01 9.15
N VAL A 292 34.39 -15.70 10.34
CA VAL A 292 35.83 -15.47 10.63
C VAL A 292 36.66 -16.73 10.39
N LEU A 293 36.10 -17.92 10.73
CA LEU A 293 36.79 -19.19 10.54
C LEU A 293 36.11 -19.99 9.41
N LEU A 294 36.86 -20.22 8.33
CA LEU A 294 36.49 -21.10 7.23
C LEU A 294 37.24 -22.41 7.38
N LEU A 295 36.52 -23.52 7.57
CA LEU A 295 37.06 -24.84 7.82
C LEU A 295 36.51 -25.83 6.81
N SER A 296 37.41 -26.56 6.13
CA SER A 296 37.04 -27.63 5.20
C SER A 296 37.68 -28.94 5.58
N ALA A 297 36.90 -30.00 5.63
CA ALA A 297 37.42 -31.36 5.68
C ALA A 297 37.84 -31.77 4.28
N GLN A 298 38.96 -32.48 4.19
CA GLN A 298 39.54 -32.93 2.93
C GLN A 298 39.76 -34.44 2.94
N LEU A 299 39.61 -35.08 1.79
CA LEU A 299 40.06 -36.42 1.53
C LEU A 299 40.94 -36.34 0.30
N SER A 300 42.25 -36.62 0.52
CA SER A 300 43.25 -36.61 -0.57
C SER A 300 43.55 -38.05 -0.97
N SER A 301 43.69 -38.29 -2.27
CA SER A 301 44.16 -39.55 -2.83
C SER A 301 45.23 -39.23 -3.87
N LYS A 302 46.43 -39.80 -3.70
CA LYS A 302 47.57 -39.53 -4.51
C LYS A 302 48.25 -40.81 -4.95
N GLU A 303 48.59 -40.90 -6.23
CA GLU A 303 49.40 -41.98 -6.76
C GLU A 303 50.87 -41.85 -6.31
N VAL A 304 51.43 -42.93 -5.82
CA VAL A 304 52.81 -42.98 -5.31
C VAL A 304 53.60 -44.05 -6.12
N GLY A 305 53.82 -43.78 -7.38
CA GLY A 305 54.61 -44.61 -8.28
C GLY A 305 54.19 -46.09 -8.23
N THR A 306 55.20 -46.96 -8.07
CA THR A 306 54.98 -48.43 -7.96
C THR A 306 54.28 -48.88 -6.66
N ASN A 307 54.12 -47.99 -5.69
CA ASN A 307 53.53 -48.32 -4.36
C ASN A 307 52.01 -48.13 -4.30
N GLY A 308 51.33 -47.87 -5.44
CA GLY A 308 49.91 -47.72 -5.53
C GLY A 308 49.37 -46.35 -5.13
N VAL A 309 48.17 -46.29 -4.51
CA VAL A 309 47.49 -45.05 -4.17
C VAL A 309 47.46 -44.88 -2.66
N LEU A 310 47.93 -43.74 -2.18
CA LEU A 310 47.77 -43.33 -0.78
C LEU A 310 46.54 -42.45 -0.63
N THR A 311 45.64 -42.78 0.28
CA THR A 311 44.46 -42.02 0.61
C THR A 311 44.47 -41.65 2.09
N GLY A 312 44.24 -40.38 2.40
CA GLY A 312 44.21 -39.88 3.79
C GLY A 312 43.27 -38.68 4.00
N PRO A 313 42.69 -38.56 5.22
CA PRO A 313 41.94 -37.41 5.60
C PRO A 313 42.84 -36.21 5.85
N GLY A 314 42.34 -35.01 5.58
CA GLY A 314 42.99 -33.72 5.85
C GLY A 314 41.98 -32.67 6.31
N VAL A 315 42.54 -31.57 6.80
CA VAL A 315 41.75 -30.40 7.18
C VAL A 315 42.43 -29.20 6.57
N SER A 316 41.64 -28.36 5.96
CA SER A 316 42.08 -27.05 5.43
C SER A 316 41.34 -25.92 6.13
N PHE A 317 42.06 -24.89 6.55
CA PHE A 317 41.46 -23.73 7.14
C PHE A 317 42.28 -22.49 6.76
N GLU A 318 41.58 -21.35 6.61
CA GLU A 318 42.21 -20.05 6.40
C GLU A 318 42.61 -19.46 7.74
N LEU A 319 43.88 -19.03 7.86
CA LEU A 319 44.37 -18.32 9.04
C LEU A 319 43.91 -16.84 8.97
N PRO A 320 43.01 -16.37 9.83
CA PRO A 320 42.49 -15.01 9.77
C PRO A 320 43.46 -14.01 10.41
N VAL A 321 44.67 -13.91 9.82
CA VAL A 321 45.76 -13.02 10.35
C VAL A 321 45.47 -11.56 9.97
N PHE A 322 45.16 -11.31 8.70
CA PHE A 322 44.91 -9.97 8.16
C PHE A 322 43.45 -9.63 8.03
N ASN A 323 42.66 -10.57 7.51
CA ASN A 323 41.23 -10.42 7.31
C ASN A 323 40.46 -11.33 8.27
N ARG A 324 39.82 -10.71 9.26
CA ARG A 324 38.94 -11.36 10.25
C ARG A 324 37.47 -11.03 9.99
N ASN A 325 37.11 -10.70 8.75
CA ASN A 325 35.77 -10.23 8.37
C ASN A 325 35.34 -8.91 9.06
N GLN A 326 36.33 -8.12 9.58
CA GLN A 326 36.06 -6.94 10.38
C GLN A 326 35.21 -5.89 9.63
N GLY A 327 35.44 -5.74 8.31
CA GLY A 327 34.67 -4.80 7.50
C GLY A 327 33.19 -5.16 7.39
N LEU A 328 32.86 -6.44 7.11
CA LEU A 328 31.46 -6.88 7.02
C LEU A 328 30.80 -6.94 8.39
N VAL A 329 31.54 -7.26 9.45
CA VAL A 329 31.04 -7.20 10.83
C VAL A 329 30.69 -5.75 11.20
N ALA A 330 31.61 -4.79 10.97
CA ALA A 330 31.36 -3.37 11.25
C ALA A 330 30.16 -2.84 10.45
N ARG A 331 30.03 -3.24 9.16
CA ARG A 331 28.86 -2.91 8.34
C ARG A 331 27.58 -3.46 8.93
N ALA A 332 27.56 -4.74 9.31
CA ALA A 332 26.37 -5.38 9.88
C ALA A 332 25.97 -4.75 11.23
N ASP A 333 26.95 -4.35 12.05
CA ASP A 333 26.69 -3.62 13.29
C ASP A 333 26.09 -2.23 13.02
N ALA A 334 26.59 -1.52 12.00
CA ALA A 334 26.00 -0.26 11.54
C ALA A 334 24.56 -0.45 10.98
N GLU A 335 24.29 -1.56 10.28
CA GLU A 335 22.93 -1.89 9.79
C GLU A 335 21.95 -2.08 10.97
N VAL A 336 22.37 -2.65 12.10
CA VAL A 336 21.57 -2.75 13.32
C VAL A 336 21.23 -1.38 13.90
N GLU A 337 22.22 -0.48 13.97
CA GLU A 337 22.01 0.89 14.45
C GLU A 337 21.06 1.66 13.54
N VAL A 338 21.23 1.55 12.21
CA VAL A 338 20.32 2.17 11.22
C VAL A 338 18.90 1.67 11.41
N ALA A 339 18.68 0.35 11.50
CA ALA A 339 17.34 -0.23 11.71
C ALA A 339 16.72 0.25 13.02
N SER A 340 17.51 0.34 14.10
CA SER A 340 17.04 0.84 15.39
C SER A 340 16.62 2.31 15.32
N ARG A 341 17.40 3.16 14.65
CA ARG A 341 17.05 4.57 14.44
C ARG A 341 15.81 4.74 13.57
N GLN A 342 15.68 3.94 12.51
CA GLN A 342 14.50 3.93 11.64
C GLN A 342 13.24 3.51 12.40
N TYR A 343 13.32 2.53 13.29
CA TYR A 343 12.20 2.15 14.16
C TYR A 343 11.73 3.31 15.03
N VAL A 344 12.66 4.02 15.68
CA VAL A 344 12.32 5.19 16.51
C VAL A 344 11.69 6.30 15.67
N ALA A 345 12.24 6.58 14.48
CA ALA A 345 11.70 7.57 13.56
C ALA A 345 10.30 7.20 13.07
N LEU A 346 10.07 5.90 12.79
CA LEU A 346 8.76 5.40 12.37
C LEU A 346 7.72 5.57 13.49
N LYS A 347 8.06 5.29 14.74
CA LYS A 347 7.15 5.54 15.89
C LYS A 347 6.70 7.00 15.97
N GLN A 348 7.63 7.95 15.80
CA GLN A 348 7.28 9.37 15.79
C GLN A 348 6.39 9.74 14.60
N ARG A 349 6.69 9.16 13.41
CA ARG A 349 5.85 9.35 12.23
C ARG A 349 4.44 8.79 12.43
N ILE A 350 4.30 7.62 13.03
CA ILE A 350 2.99 7.01 13.33
C ILE A 350 2.20 7.92 14.26
N ALA A 351 2.82 8.42 15.31
CA ALA A 351 2.15 9.35 16.24
C ALA A 351 1.67 10.62 15.54
N PHE A 352 2.49 11.18 14.64
CA PHE A 352 2.13 12.33 13.83
C PHE A 352 0.98 12.00 12.85
N GLU A 353 1.08 10.90 12.09
CA GLU A 353 0.04 10.49 11.11
C GLU A 353 -1.33 10.27 11.77
N VAL A 354 -1.37 9.68 12.96
CA VAL A 354 -2.61 9.46 13.71
C VAL A 354 -3.18 10.81 14.19
N ALA A 355 -2.31 11.69 14.73
CA ALA A 355 -2.72 13.00 15.20
C ALA A 355 -3.27 13.87 14.06
N GLU A 356 -2.56 13.92 12.94
CA GLU A 356 -2.94 14.68 11.76
C GLU A 356 -4.27 14.17 11.19
N ALA A 357 -4.40 12.85 10.96
CA ALA A 357 -5.62 12.27 10.39
C ALA A 357 -6.84 12.48 11.30
N ARG A 358 -6.66 12.36 12.62
CA ARG A 358 -7.73 12.65 13.58
C ARG A 358 -8.17 14.11 13.52
N GLU A 359 -7.21 15.03 13.54
CA GLU A 359 -7.49 16.47 13.54
C GLU A 359 -8.16 16.93 12.24
N GLN A 360 -7.72 16.38 11.10
CA GLN A 360 -8.37 16.61 9.81
C GLN A 360 -9.83 16.14 9.82
N LEU A 361 -10.10 14.94 10.36
CA LEU A 361 -11.47 14.43 10.45
C LEU A 361 -12.36 15.32 11.34
N VAL A 362 -11.88 15.73 12.51
CA VAL A 362 -12.61 16.63 13.42
C VAL A 362 -12.90 17.98 12.74
N GLN A 363 -11.88 18.56 12.10
CA GLN A 363 -12.02 19.83 11.39
C GLN A 363 -13.11 19.76 10.31
N GLU A 364 -13.12 18.71 9.49
CA GLU A 364 -14.09 18.60 8.41
C GLU A 364 -15.51 18.29 8.91
N LEU A 365 -15.65 17.55 10.01
CA LEU A 365 -16.94 17.31 10.65
C LEU A 365 -17.52 18.64 11.21
N ASP A 366 -16.72 19.44 11.88
CA ASP A 366 -17.14 20.74 12.42
C ASP A 366 -17.44 21.74 11.30
N ALA A 367 -16.63 21.77 10.25
CA ALA A 367 -16.87 22.60 9.07
C ALA A 367 -18.18 22.24 8.38
N LEU A 368 -18.43 20.94 8.12
CA LEU A 368 -19.68 20.46 7.52
C LEU A 368 -20.89 20.83 8.37
N LYS A 369 -20.81 20.61 9.67
CA LYS A 369 -21.86 20.98 10.61
C LYS A 369 -22.18 22.48 10.57
N THR A 370 -21.15 23.31 10.62
CA THR A 370 -21.30 24.77 10.57
C THR A 370 -21.97 25.22 9.26
N VAL A 371 -21.50 24.68 8.12
CA VAL A 371 -22.09 25.05 6.82
C VAL A 371 -23.53 24.60 6.70
N ARG A 372 -23.86 23.37 7.11
CA ARG A 372 -25.22 22.82 7.02
C ARG A 372 -26.22 23.50 7.96
N GLU A 373 -25.80 23.81 9.19
CA GLU A 373 -26.71 24.31 10.22
C GLU A 373 -26.81 25.84 10.23
N GLN A 374 -25.69 26.54 9.97
CA GLN A 374 -25.62 27.99 10.18
C GLN A 374 -25.53 28.81 8.87
N VAL A 375 -24.93 28.27 7.81
CA VAL A 375 -24.70 29.00 6.57
C VAL A 375 -25.76 28.71 5.51
N LEU A 376 -26.04 27.47 5.24
CA LEU A 376 -26.93 27.06 4.14
C LEU A 376 -28.39 27.48 4.35
N PRO A 377 -29.04 27.32 5.53
CA PRO A 377 -30.45 27.67 5.70
C PRO A 377 -30.76 29.16 5.54
N PRO A 378 -29.97 30.10 6.08
CA PRO A 378 -30.23 31.53 5.84
C PRO A 378 -29.95 31.91 4.38
N LEU A 379 -28.96 31.36 3.68
CA LEU A 379 -28.71 31.62 2.27
C LEU A 379 -29.87 31.13 1.38
N GLN A 380 -30.42 29.95 1.65
CA GLN A 380 -31.59 29.44 0.92
C GLN A 380 -32.80 30.40 1.07
N ARG A 381 -33.03 30.89 2.28
CA ARG A 381 -34.10 31.90 2.53
C ARG A 381 -33.81 33.23 1.83
N ALA A 382 -32.55 33.70 1.87
CA ALA A 382 -32.15 34.94 1.21
C ALA A 382 -32.35 34.88 -0.30
N VAL A 383 -31.97 33.75 -0.94
CA VAL A 383 -32.22 33.53 -2.37
C VAL A 383 -33.71 33.56 -2.70
N ALA A 384 -34.52 32.78 -1.96
CA ALA A 384 -35.97 32.73 -2.20
C ALA A 384 -36.62 34.13 -2.07
N LEU A 385 -36.19 34.90 -1.07
CA LEU A 385 -36.68 36.26 -0.85
C LEU A 385 -36.23 37.20 -1.96
N ALA A 386 -34.94 37.14 -2.36
CA ALA A 386 -34.37 37.96 -3.42
C ALA A 386 -35.06 37.68 -4.77
N GLU A 387 -35.36 36.42 -5.09
CA GLU A 387 -36.08 36.07 -6.31
C GLU A 387 -37.54 36.57 -6.32
N ASP A 388 -38.23 36.53 -5.18
CA ASP A 388 -39.59 37.08 -5.07
C ASP A 388 -39.60 38.58 -5.22
N GLN A 389 -38.69 39.29 -4.55
CA GLN A 389 -38.55 40.74 -4.68
C GLN A 389 -38.13 41.20 -6.09
N TYR A 390 -37.27 40.43 -6.76
CA TYR A 390 -36.91 40.72 -8.15
C TYR A 390 -38.09 40.57 -9.10
N LYS A 391 -38.93 39.53 -8.92
CA LYS A 391 -40.18 39.39 -9.70
C LYS A 391 -41.13 40.58 -9.54
N LYS A 392 -41.16 41.20 -8.35
CA LYS A 392 -41.96 42.37 -8.04
C LYS A 392 -41.35 43.70 -8.54
N GLY A 393 -40.06 43.66 -8.93
CA GLY A 393 -39.31 44.86 -9.37
C GLY A 393 -38.67 45.64 -8.23
N ASP A 394 -38.68 45.11 -6.99
CA ASP A 394 -38.22 45.83 -5.79
C ASP A 394 -36.69 45.81 -5.64
N VAL A 395 -36.01 44.84 -6.26
CA VAL A 395 -34.55 44.71 -6.20
C VAL A 395 -33.94 44.50 -7.60
N ALA A 396 -32.69 44.95 -7.78
CA ALA A 396 -31.96 44.73 -9.02
C ALA A 396 -31.52 43.27 -9.17
N TYR A 397 -31.38 42.78 -10.42
CA TYR A 397 -30.89 41.44 -10.74
C TYR A 397 -29.55 41.12 -10.10
N LEU A 398 -28.64 42.09 -10.01
CA LEU A 398 -27.33 41.92 -9.40
C LEU A 398 -27.40 41.39 -7.95
N PHE A 399 -28.42 41.84 -7.19
CA PHE A 399 -28.61 41.36 -5.82
C PHE A 399 -29.01 39.87 -5.78
N VAL A 400 -29.94 39.47 -6.66
CA VAL A 400 -30.33 38.05 -6.80
C VAL A 400 -29.10 37.18 -7.20
N LEU A 401 -28.30 37.69 -8.13
CA LEU A 401 -27.09 37.01 -8.60
C LEU A 401 -26.10 36.75 -7.46
N GLU A 402 -25.87 37.78 -6.61
CA GLU A 402 -24.96 37.67 -5.47
C GLU A 402 -25.43 36.61 -4.44
N GLN A 403 -26.74 36.59 -4.11
CA GLN A 403 -27.29 35.59 -3.20
C GLN A 403 -27.20 34.17 -3.78
N ASN A 404 -27.48 34.00 -5.07
CA ASN A 404 -27.35 32.74 -5.76
C ASN A 404 -25.90 32.25 -5.82
N ARG A 405 -24.90 33.12 -6.04
CA ARG A 405 -23.48 32.78 -5.97
C ARG A 405 -23.12 32.22 -4.59
N GLY A 406 -23.51 32.95 -3.53
CA GLY A 406 -23.29 32.53 -2.15
C GLY A 406 -23.90 31.15 -1.82
N LEU A 407 -25.11 30.87 -2.34
CA LEU A 407 -25.76 29.58 -2.17
C LEU A 407 -25.00 28.45 -2.88
N ILE A 408 -24.63 28.64 -4.16
CA ILE A 408 -23.88 27.63 -4.93
C ILE A 408 -22.51 27.35 -4.30
N ASP A 409 -21.77 28.40 -3.90
CA ASP A 409 -20.49 28.26 -3.23
C ASP A 409 -20.62 27.49 -1.91
N SER A 410 -21.73 27.69 -1.18
CA SER A 410 -21.99 26.96 0.07
C SER A 410 -22.38 25.51 -0.19
N GLN A 411 -23.14 25.23 -1.27
CA GLN A 411 -23.45 23.85 -1.67
C GLN A 411 -22.20 23.10 -2.11
N LEU A 412 -21.30 23.72 -2.89
CA LEU A 412 -20.02 23.13 -3.26
C LEU A 412 -19.15 22.86 -2.04
N ARG A 413 -19.13 23.77 -1.04
CA ARG A 413 -18.42 23.54 0.23
C ARG A 413 -18.97 22.32 0.98
N VAL A 414 -20.30 22.10 0.99
CA VAL A 414 -20.88 20.88 1.58
C VAL A 414 -20.34 19.64 0.88
N VAL A 415 -20.38 19.61 -0.46
CA VAL A 415 -19.87 18.49 -1.26
C VAL A 415 -18.39 18.22 -0.97
N ASP A 416 -17.60 19.29 -0.87
CA ASP A 416 -16.15 19.20 -0.62
C ASP A 416 -15.85 18.67 0.78
N SER A 417 -16.55 19.19 1.81
CA SER A 417 -16.38 18.70 3.18
C SER A 417 -16.85 17.24 3.34
N GLU A 418 -17.94 16.83 2.68
CA GLU A 418 -18.36 15.43 2.70
C GLU A 418 -17.31 14.48 2.10
N ALA A 419 -16.71 14.88 0.99
CA ALA A 419 -15.63 14.11 0.37
C ALA A 419 -14.36 14.10 1.25
N ALA A 420 -14.02 15.25 1.86
CA ALA A 420 -12.91 15.38 2.78
C ALA A 420 -13.09 14.49 4.02
N ILE A 421 -14.30 14.40 4.59
CA ILE A 421 -14.64 13.49 5.70
C ILE A 421 -14.42 12.04 5.28
N ARG A 422 -14.90 11.62 4.10
CA ARG A 422 -14.70 10.25 3.61
C ARG A 422 -13.21 9.91 3.48
N ARG A 423 -12.41 10.84 2.95
CA ARG A 423 -10.95 10.68 2.82
C ARG A 423 -10.24 10.68 4.16
N ALA A 424 -10.58 11.62 5.07
CA ALA A 424 -9.98 11.70 6.39
C ALA A 424 -10.29 10.47 7.24
N HIS A 425 -11.52 9.93 7.15
CA HIS A 425 -11.90 8.69 7.81
C HIS A 425 -11.05 7.51 7.31
N ALA A 426 -10.95 7.31 6.00
CA ALA A 426 -10.11 6.25 5.43
C ALA A 426 -8.62 6.42 5.78
N GLN A 427 -8.13 7.68 5.86
CA GLN A 427 -6.77 7.96 6.30
C GLN A 427 -6.57 7.62 7.78
N LEU A 428 -7.53 7.90 8.63
CA LEU A 428 -7.45 7.57 10.05
C LEU A 428 -7.45 6.04 10.27
N GLU A 429 -8.31 5.29 9.56
CA GLU A 429 -8.30 3.82 9.57
C GLU A 429 -6.92 3.27 9.17
N ARG A 430 -6.35 3.79 8.09
CA ARG A 430 -5.01 3.42 7.64
C ARG A 430 -3.94 3.76 8.69
N SER A 431 -4.03 4.93 9.32
CA SER A 431 -3.06 5.41 10.32
C SER A 431 -3.09 4.59 11.61
N VAL A 432 -4.24 4.02 11.95
CA VAL A 432 -4.42 3.10 13.10
C VAL A 432 -4.08 1.65 12.73
N GLY A 433 -4.02 1.31 11.43
CA GLY A 433 -3.70 -0.03 10.94
C GLY A 433 -4.87 -1.01 10.93
N SER A 434 -6.09 -0.54 11.13
CA SER A 434 -7.33 -1.32 11.02
C SER A 434 -8.55 -0.42 11.10
N ARG A 435 -9.73 -0.93 10.71
CA ARG A 435 -11.03 -0.31 11.03
C ARG A 435 -11.14 -0.11 12.54
N TYR A 436 -11.57 1.06 12.99
CA TYR A 436 -11.66 1.43 14.42
C TYR A 436 -13.10 1.62 14.89
#